data_9bd3c63c9e40143236cd48bf4235355d
#
_entry.id   9bd3c63c9e40143236cd48bf4235355d
#
_cell.length_a   1.000
_cell.length_b   1.000
_cell.length_c   1.000
_cell.angle_alpha   90.00
_cell.angle_beta   90.00
_cell.angle_gamma   90.00
#
_symmetry.space_group_name_H-M   'P 1'
#
loop_
_entity.id
_entity.type
_entity.pdbx_description
1 polymer ?
#
loop_
_entity_poly.entity_id
_entity_poly.type
_entity_poly.pdbx_seq_one_letter_code
_entity_poly.pdbx_strand_id
1 'polypeptide(L)'
;MNIRIGSRSSSLALKQVEISMEEIGIEDYVTEKIVTKGDKESAKGRTQFDKLNFVQDIEEKISSGDIDIAVHSAKDLPATESKEFDYFYLRESTEDISTWSSDRIIFRDKNKKKFSSEKILGTSSLRRKMQAKFLLGAEKIFSLNGNIDTRIRKLNSGEYDCIILANAGCTRLGFNLNSYNLDFLTPSAQGLICLQCLKGTDISKMLNNFFDKDKYRIHKLSMDIYKSFLRNINADCNSAISVRSVSNGRIANGEHKLTFQVFGKNEFFSAEKTHSDPQKLIELATEEFNRNNAKKLLDEHN
;
A
#
# COMPACT_ATOMS: atom_id res chain seq x y z
N MET A 1 21.53 11.07 -20.39
CA MET A 1 21.45 11.72 -19.07
C MET A 1 21.36 10.61 -18.05
N ASN A 2 22.34 10.44 -17.19
CA ASN A 2 22.31 9.36 -16.19
C ASN A 2 21.34 9.73 -15.08
N ILE A 3 20.15 9.12 -15.06
CA ILE A 3 19.06 9.45 -14.12
C ILE A 3 19.35 8.79 -12.76
N ARG A 4 19.26 9.56 -11.69
CA ARG A 4 19.51 9.11 -10.32
C ARG A 4 18.20 8.72 -9.64
N ILE A 5 18.06 7.45 -9.28
CA ILE A 5 16.86 6.88 -8.68
C ILE A 5 17.07 6.64 -7.20
N GLY A 6 16.29 7.30 -6.36
CA GLY A 6 16.28 7.05 -4.92
C GLY A 6 15.30 5.95 -4.52
N SER A 7 15.72 5.02 -3.69
CA SER A 7 14.86 3.97 -3.15
C SER A 7 15.37 3.45 -1.82
N ARG A 8 14.47 2.82 -1.03
CA ARG A 8 14.89 2.06 0.15
C ARG A 8 15.77 0.88 -0.25
N SER A 9 16.58 0.38 0.68
CA SER A 9 17.59 -0.66 0.42
C SER A 9 17.03 -2.10 0.44
N SER A 10 15.73 -2.33 0.67
CA SER A 10 15.16 -3.68 0.72
C SER A 10 15.09 -4.33 -0.66
N SER A 11 15.18 -5.67 -0.73
CA SER A 11 15.07 -6.44 -1.98
C SER A 11 13.83 -6.06 -2.79
N LEU A 12 12.67 -5.88 -2.12
CA LEU A 12 11.43 -5.46 -2.79
C LEU A 12 11.55 -4.05 -3.36
N ALA A 13 12.13 -3.11 -2.62
CA ALA A 13 12.26 -1.73 -3.09
C ALA A 13 13.17 -1.64 -4.32
N LEU A 14 14.29 -2.36 -4.32
CA LEU A 14 15.19 -2.43 -5.48
C LEU A 14 14.51 -3.09 -6.69
N LYS A 15 13.75 -4.18 -6.46
CA LYS A 15 12.98 -4.81 -7.53
C LYS A 15 11.91 -3.89 -8.11
N GLN A 16 11.31 -3.02 -7.29
CA GLN A 16 10.37 -2.01 -7.77
C GLN A 16 11.05 -0.94 -8.63
N VAL A 17 12.32 -0.58 -8.35
CA VAL A 17 13.10 0.31 -9.24
C VAL A 17 13.31 -0.36 -10.60
N GLU A 18 13.81 -1.61 -10.65
CA GLU A 18 14.02 -2.33 -11.90
C GLU A 18 12.74 -2.37 -12.74
N ILE A 19 11.62 -2.81 -12.16
CA ILE A 19 10.31 -2.88 -12.82
C ILE A 19 9.88 -1.52 -13.34
N SER A 20 10.07 -0.45 -12.54
CA SER A 20 9.65 0.89 -12.94
C SER A 20 10.48 1.43 -14.11
N MET A 21 11.79 1.23 -14.07
CA MET A 21 12.68 1.70 -15.13
C MET A 21 12.46 0.94 -16.44
N GLU A 22 12.27 -0.38 -16.37
CA GLU A 22 11.88 -1.21 -17.51
C GLU A 22 10.57 -0.74 -18.14
N GLU A 23 9.51 -0.50 -17.33
CA GLU A 23 8.20 -0.08 -17.83
C GLU A 23 8.23 1.30 -18.50
N ILE A 24 9.02 2.25 -17.97
CA ILE A 24 9.13 3.60 -18.57
C ILE A 24 10.22 3.71 -19.63
N GLY A 25 10.98 2.64 -19.89
CA GLY A 25 11.99 2.56 -20.94
C GLY A 25 13.26 3.35 -20.62
N ILE A 26 13.65 3.45 -19.35
CA ILE A 26 14.91 4.09 -18.93
C ILE A 26 15.95 3.00 -18.67
N GLU A 27 16.97 2.93 -19.51
CA GLU A 27 18.07 1.94 -19.40
C GLU A 27 19.30 2.50 -18.66
N ASP A 28 19.57 3.80 -18.80
CA ASP A 28 20.75 4.48 -18.21
C ASP A 28 20.36 5.21 -16.92
N TYR A 29 20.48 4.52 -15.79
CA TYR A 29 20.20 5.07 -14.47
C TYR A 29 21.11 4.50 -13.38
N VAL A 30 21.25 5.26 -12.29
CA VAL A 30 21.95 4.83 -11.07
C VAL A 30 20.97 4.79 -9.91
N THR A 31 20.99 3.72 -9.11
CA THR A 31 20.14 3.60 -7.93
C THR A 31 20.89 3.99 -6.66
N GLU A 32 20.42 5.03 -5.98
CA GLU A 32 20.84 5.42 -4.64
C GLU A 32 19.99 4.69 -3.58
N LYS A 33 20.66 3.85 -2.77
CA LYS A 33 20.02 3.11 -1.68
C LYS A 33 19.97 3.99 -0.42
N ILE A 34 18.77 4.40 -0.02
CA ILE A 34 18.54 5.30 1.11
C ILE A 34 18.06 4.45 2.30
N VAL A 35 18.78 4.57 3.42
CA VAL A 35 18.36 3.98 4.71
C VAL A 35 17.59 5.03 5.49
N THR A 36 16.27 4.90 5.52
CA THR A 36 15.39 5.88 6.13
C THR A 36 15.33 5.75 7.66
N LYS A 37 14.86 6.82 8.34
CA LYS A 37 14.57 6.78 9.79
C LYS A 37 13.60 5.64 10.12
N GLY A 38 12.58 5.41 9.28
CA GLY A 38 11.64 4.31 9.42
C GLY A 38 12.31 2.92 9.36
N ASP A 39 13.31 2.73 8.49
CA ASP A 39 14.09 1.48 8.43
C ASP A 39 14.88 1.24 9.73
N LYS A 40 15.51 2.29 10.28
CA LYS A 40 16.26 2.23 11.54
C LYS A 40 15.36 1.90 12.73
N GLU A 41 14.17 2.50 12.81
CA GLU A 41 13.21 2.25 13.89
C GLU A 41 12.59 0.84 13.77
N SER A 42 12.26 0.40 12.57
CA SER A 42 11.78 -0.95 12.30
C SER A 42 12.81 -2.03 12.69
N ALA A 43 14.09 -1.77 12.44
CA ALA A 43 15.18 -2.67 12.85
C ALA A 43 15.32 -2.80 14.39
N LYS A 44 14.96 -1.75 15.13
CA LYS A 44 14.90 -1.75 16.61
C LYS A 44 13.63 -2.43 17.18
N GLY A 45 12.77 -3.00 16.32
CA GLY A 45 11.53 -3.66 16.73
C GLY A 45 10.38 -2.72 17.10
N ARG A 46 10.51 -1.41 16.91
CA ARG A 46 9.42 -0.46 17.14
C ARG A 46 8.35 -0.64 16.09
N THR A 47 7.07 -0.65 16.50
CA THR A 47 5.91 -0.89 15.63
C THR A 47 5.07 0.35 15.39
N GLN A 48 5.14 1.32 16.29
CA GLN A 48 4.42 2.59 16.23
C GLN A 48 5.39 3.70 15.90
N PHE A 49 5.54 4.01 14.63
CA PHE A 49 6.24 5.18 14.13
C PHE A 49 5.51 5.69 12.89
N ASP A 50 5.62 7.00 12.69
CA ASP A 50 5.02 7.65 11.53
C ASP A 50 5.65 7.11 10.24
N LYS A 51 4.84 6.69 9.29
CA LYS A 51 5.30 6.27 7.97
C LYS A 51 5.94 7.42 7.18
N LEU A 52 5.68 8.66 7.54
CA LEU A 52 6.44 9.81 7.04
C LEU A 52 7.94 9.61 7.18
N ASN A 53 8.40 8.91 8.22
CA ASN A 53 9.81 8.55 8.41
C ASN A 53 10.42 7.66 7.32
N PHE A 54 9.61 7.03 6.46
CA PHE A 54 10.09 6.28 5.30
C PHE A 54 10.19 7.12 4.03
N VAL A 55 9.51 8.27 3.99
CA VAL A 55 9.35 9.09 2.80
C VAL A 55 10.19 10.37 2.90
N GLN A 56 10.20 11.00 4.06
CA GLN A 56 10.81 12.30 4.28
C GLN A 56 12.29 12.34 3.91
N ASP A 57 13.10 11.36 4.35
CA ASP A 57 14.54 11.31 4.03
C ASP A 57 14.79 11.19 2.50
N ILE A 58 13.83 10.60 1.76
CA ILE A 58 13.89 10.47 0.30
C ILE A 58 13.43 11.76 -0.37
N GLU A 59 12.38 12.40 0.13
CA GLU A 59 11.90 13.71 -0.38
C GLU A 59 12.94 14.80 -0.22
N GLU A 60 13.67 14.82 0.90
CA GLU A 60 14.80 15.74 1.11
C GLU A 60 15.86 15.59 0.01
N LYS A 61 16.15 14.36 -0.44
CA LYS A 61 17.09 14.10 -1.53
C LYS A 61 16.58 14.50 -2.92
N ILE A 62 15.28 14.44 -3.15
CA ILE A 62 14.69 14.99 -4.38
C ILE A 62 14.83 16.52 -4.36
N SER A 63 14.48 17.16 -3.24
CA SER A 63 14.50 18.62 -3.12
C SER A 63 15.92 19.19 -3.19
N SER A 64 16.93 18.47 -2.66
CA SER A 64 18.35 18.87 -2.79
C SER A 64 18.92 18.61 -4.20
N GLY A 65 18.21 17.87 -5.05
CA GLY A 65 18.70 17.46 -6.36
C GLY A 65 19.76 16.35 -6.31
N ASP A 66 19.86 15.60 -5.23
CA ASP A 66 20.73 14.42 -5.14
C ASP A 66 20.18 13.25 -5.98
N ILE A 67 18.86 13.11 -6.04
CA ILE A 67 18.14 12.16 -6.86
C ILE A 67 17.10 12.85 -7.74
N ASP A 68 16.77 12.24 -8.87
CA ASP A 68 15.84 12.79 -9.87
C ASP A 68 14.43 12.17 -9.74
N ILE A 69 14.38 10.87 -9.39
CA ILE A 69 13.13 10.12 -9.19
C ILE A 69 13.26 9.29 -7.92
N ALA A 70 12.23 9.30 -7.07
CA ALA A 70 12.08 8.35 -5.99
C ALA A 70 11.09 7.25 -6.38
N VAL A 71 11.37 6.01 -5.97
CA VAL A 71 10.49 4.86 -6.19
C VAL A 71 10.03 4.30 -4.85
N HIS A 72 8.69 4.25 -4.68
CA HIS A 72 8.04 3.83 -3.45
C HIS A 72 7.01 2.73 -3.68
N SER A 73 6.76 1.89 -2.67
CA SER A 73 5.48 1.19 -2.59
C SER A 73 4.37 2.22 -2.29
N ALA A 74 3.37 2.37 -3.14
CA ALA A 74 2.36 3.43 -3.00
C ALA A 74 1.63 3.42 -1.64
N LYS A 75 1.47 2.24 -1.02
CA LYS A 75 0.85 2.07 0.30
C LYS A 75 1.67 2.64 1.47
N ASP A 76 2.94 2.95 1.25
CA ASP A 76 3.83 3.51 2.27
C ASP A 76 3.84 5.05 2.23
N LEU A 77 3.21 5.65 1.21
CA LEU A 77 3.03 7.09 1.09
C LEU A 77 1.91 7.60 2.00
N PRO A 78 2.03 8.83 2.54
CA PRO A 78 0.98 9.45 3.34
C PRO A 78 -0.27 9.78 2.50
N ALA A 79 -1.41 9.97 3.18
CA ALA A 79 -2.64 10.42 2.52
C ALA A 79 -2.52 11.87 2.01
N THR A 80 -1.75 12.70 2.72
CA THR A 80 -1.44 14.07 2.29
C THR A 80 -0.12 14.07 1.54
N GLU A 81 -0.17 14.44 0.28
CA GLU A 81 1.00 14.60 -0.61
C GLU A 81 1.53 16.03 -0.55
N SER A 82 2.85 16.20 -0.62
CA SER A 82 3.45 17.51 -0.79
C SER A 82 3.14 18.09 -2.18
N LYS A 83 2.84 19.38 -2.24
CA LYS A 83 2.55 20.09 -3.50
C LYS A 83 3.81 20.34 -4.36
N GLU A 84 4.98 20.11 -3.81
CA GLU A 84 6.28 20.30 -4.48
C GLU A 84 6.59 19.18 -5.47
N PHE A 85 5.95 18.00 -5.30
CA PHE A 85 6.24 16.82 -6.10
C PHE A 85 5.07 16.42 -6.98
N ASP A 86 5.39 15.73 -8.09
CA ASP A 86 4.44 14.95 -8.88
C ASP A 86 4.54 13.47 -8.51
N TYR A 87 3.37 12.78 -8.51
CA TYR A 87 3.22 11.39 -8.11
C TYR A 87 2.56 10.60 -9.23
N PHE A 88 3.25 9.52 -9.67
CA PHE A 88 2.82 8.66 -10.77
C PHE A 88 2.65 7.23 -10.27
N TYR A 89 1.53 6.60 -10.61
CA TYR A 89 1.20 5.27 -10.09
C TYR A 89 1.27 4.22 -11.20
N LEU A 90 2.05 3.18 -10.94
CA LEU A 90 2.36 2.09 -11.84
C LEU A 90 1.86 0.76 -11.29
N ARG A 91 1.27 -0.05 -12.17
CA ARG A 91 1.03 -1.47 -11.97
C ARG A 91 1.54 -2.22 -13.20
N GLU A 92 2.55 -3.06 -13.02
CA GLU A 92 3.16 -3.85 -14.08
C GLU A 92 2.37 -5.11 -14.43
N SER A 93 1.56 -5.63 -13.48
CA SER A 93 0.84 -6.87 -13.67
C SER A 93 -0.42 -6.72 -14.51
N THR A 94 -0.67 -7.71 -15.37
CA THR A 94 -1.91 -7.90 -16.13
C THR A 94 -2.95 -8.73 -15.38
N GLU A 95 -2.60 -9.30 -14.22
CA GLU A 95 -3.56 -10.02 -13.36
C GLU A 95 -4.73 -9.11 -12.98
N ASP A 96 -5.87 -9.74 -12.66
CA ASP A 96 -6.99 -9.00 -12.07
C ASP A 96 -6.54 -8.22 -10.83
N ILE A 97 -7.01 -6.97 -10.72
CA ILE A 97 -6.57 -6.07 -9.64
C ILE A 97 -6.92 -6.61 -8.24
N SER A 98 -7.98 -7.37 -8.10
CA SER A 98 -8.39 -7.97 -6.83
C SER A 98 -7.39 -9.05 -6.38
N THR A 99 -6.94 -9.89 -7.31
CA THR A 99 -5.90 -10.90 -7.09
C THR A 99 -4.55 -10.26 -6.83
N TRP A 100 -4.13 -9.33 -7.68
CA TRP A 100 -2.84 -8.65 -7.58
C TRP A 100 -2.68 -7.89 -6.25
N SER A 101 -3.70 -7.14 -5.85
CA SER A 101 -3.70 -6.35 -4.62
C SER A 101 -4.10 -7.13 -3.38
N SER A 102 -4.42 -8.44 -3.47
CA SER A 102 -4.87 -9.23 -2.34
C SER A 102 -3.83 -9.34 -1.23
N ASP A 103 -4.30 -9.66 -0.03
CA ASP A 103 -3.47 -10.19 1.03
C ASP A 103 -3.40 -11.71 0.91
N ARG A 104 -2.24 -12.26 1.16
CA ARG A 104 -1.97 -13.70 1.12
C ARG A 104 -1.58 -14.20 2.49
N ILE A 105 -2.26 -15.25 2.98
CA ILE A 105 -1.81 -15.98 4.16
C ILE A 105 -0.82 -17.06 3.73
N ILE A 106 0.31 -17.12 4.43
CA ILE A 106 1.42 -18.03 4.14
C ILE A 106 1.64 -18.91 5.34
N PHE A 107 1.70 -20.22 5.14
CA PHE A 107 1.87 -21.20 6.19
C PHE A 107 3.32 -21.71 6.25
N ARG A 108 3.81 -21.92 7.49
CA ARG A 108 5.07 -22.62 7.74
C ARG A 108 4.97 -24.10 7.32
N ASP A 109 3.87 -24.74 7.71
CA ASP A 109 3.59 -26.14 7.32
C ASP A 109 3.16 -26.20 5.85
N LYS A 110 3.94 -26.89 5.02
CA LYS A 110 3.71 -27.06 3.58
C LYS A 110 2.44 -27.85 3.25
N ASN A 111 1.91 -28.64 4.20
CA ASN A 111 0.72 -29.46 4.03
C ASN A 111 -0.56 -28.73 4.48
N LYS A 112 -0.44 -27.59 5.16
CA LYS A 112 -1.59 -26.83 5.66
C LYS A 112 -2.30 -26.11 4.50
N LYS A 113 -3.62 -26.32 4.38
CA LYS A 113 -4.43 -25.73 3.28
C LYS A 113 -5.43 -24.68 3.77
N LYS A 114 -5.71 -24.62 5.07
CA LYS A 114 -6.67 -23.66 5.65
C LYS A 114 -6.16 -23.12 6.98
N PHE A 115 -6.51 -21.87 7.27
CA PHE A 115 -6.29 -21.25 8.57
C PHE A 115 -7.21 -21.89 9.64
N SER A 116 -6.76 -21.91 10.87
CA SER A 116 -7.54 -22.24 12.06
C SER A 116 -7.20 -21.28 13.20
N SER A 117 -8.18 -20.93 14.03
CA SER A 117 -8.16 -19.80 14.97
C SER A 117 -7.05 -19.89 16.02
N GLU A 118 -6.67 -21.10 16.43
CA GLU A 118 -5.64 -21.36 17.45
C GLU A 118 -4.21 -21.10 16.96
N LYS A 119 -4.01 -20.92 15.65
CA LYS A 119 -2.68 -20.72 15.06
C LYS A 119 -2.08 -19.35 15.38
N ILE A 120 -0.77 -19.34 15.58
CA ILE A 120 -0.01 -18.12 15.79
C ILE A 120 0.14 -17.40 14.45
N LEU A 121 -0.56 -16.27 14.32
CA LEU A 121 -0.56 -15.43 13.11
C LEU A 121 0.35 -14.21 13.30
N GLY A 122 1.28 -14.00 12.36
CA GLY A 122 2.18 -12.84 12.34
C GLY A 122 1.70 -11.72 11.42
N THR A 123 1.47 -10.52 11.97
CA THR A 123 1.29 -9.27 11.21
C THR A 123 1.48 -8.04 12.09
N SER A 124 2.12 -6.99 11.57
CA SER A 124 2.22 -5.67 12.24
C SER A 124 1.25 -4.64 11.65
N SER A 125 0.47 -5.00 10.63
CA SER A 125 -0.54 -4.12 10.08
C SER A 125 -1.81 -4.18 10.94
N LEU A 126 -2.21 -3.04 11.53
CA LEU A 126 -3.43 -2.94 12.34
C LEU A 126 -4.66 -3.38 11.53
N ARG A 127 -4.79 -2.91 10.29
CA ARG A 127 -5.83 -3.35 9.35
C ARG A 127 -5.90 -4.89 9.24
N ARG A 128 -4.76 -5.54 8.93
CA ARG A 128 -4.72 -7.01 8.78
C ARG A 128 -5.02 -7.73 10.08
N LYS A 129 -4.55 -7.19 11.21
CA LYS A 129 -4.85 -7.71 12.53
C LYS A 129 -6.35 -7.74 12.78
N MET A 130 -7.03 -6.62 12.49
CA MET A 130 -8.47 -6.50 12.69
C MET A 130 -9.27 -7.38 11.71
N GLN A 131 -8.91 -7.39 10.43
CA GLN A 131 -9.53 -8.29 9.46
C GLN A 131 -9.33 -9.76 9.82
N ALA A 132 -8.13 -10.17 10.26
CA ALA A 132 -7.90 -11.54 10.71
C ALA A 132 -8.74 -11.89 11.95
N LYS A 133 -8.86 -10.97 12.91
CA LYS A 133 -9.73 -11.15 14.09
C LYS A 133 -11.19 -11.37 13.69
N PHE A 134 -11.75 -10.46 12.90
CA PHE A 134 -13.19 -10.46 12.60
C PHE A 134 -13.59 -11.42 11.48
N LEU A 135 -12.76 -11.59 10.46
CA LEU A 135 -13.12 -12.36 9.25
C LEU A 135 -12.56 -13.78 9.24
N LEU A 136 -11.49 -14.06 10.00
CA LEU A 136 -10.91 -15.41 10.11
C LEU A 136 -11.08 -16.01 11.51
N GLY A 137 -11.56 -15.25 12.50
CA GLY A 137 -11.63 -15.68 13.90
C GLY A 137 -10.25 -15.91 14.54
N ALA A 138 -9.21 -15.19 14.08
CA ALA A 138 -7.86 -15.35 14.60
C ALA A 138 -7.76 -14.88 16.05
N GLU A 139 -7.33 -15.75 16.96
CA GLU A 139 -7.22 -15.48 18.39
C GLU A 139 -5.81 -15.05 18.81
N LYS A 140 -4.78 -15.60 18.16
CA LYS A 140 -3.37 -15.41 18.52
C LYS A 140 -2.65 -14.62 17.42
N ILE A 141 -2.72 -13.28 17.49
CA ILE A 141 -2.13 -12.40 16.49
C ILE A 141 -0.98 -11.62 17.13
N PHE A 142 0.24 -11.80 16.61
CA PHE A 142 1.45 -11.16 17.11
C PHE A 142 2.10 -10.26 16.06
N SER A 143 2.82 -9.25 16.53
CA SER A 143 3.54 -8.31 15.66
C SER A 143 4.66 -9.00 14.90
N LEU A 144 4.71 -8.77 13.59
CA LEU A 144 5.74 -9.28 12.69
C LEU A 144 6.37 -8.12 11.92
N ASN A 145 7.56 -7.71 12.31
CA ASN A 145 8.33 -6.62 11.74
C ASN A 145 9.44 -7.09 10.80
N GLY A 146 9.93 -6.17 9.98
CA GLY A 146 10.98 -6.37 9.00
C GLY A 146 10.48 -6.35 7.55
N ASN A 147 11.40 -6.46 6.60
CA ASN A 147 11.09 -6.65 5.18
C ASN A 147 10.55 -8.07 4.92
N ILE A 148 10.13 -8.35 3.68
CA ILE A 148 9.53 -9.65 3.31
C ILE A 148 10.47 -10.80 3.64
N ASP A 149 11.76 -10.70 3.28
CA ASP A 149 12.76 -11.74 3.53
C ASP A 149 12.88 -12.07 5.02
N THR A 150 12.95 -11.03 5.85
CA THR A 150 13.00 -11.18 7.32
C THR A 150 11.74 -11.85 7.86
N ARG A 151 10.56 -11.47 7.35
CA ARG A 151 9.27 -12.05 7.80
C ARG A 151 9.16 -13.53 7.42
N ILE A 152 9.62 -13.90 6.21
CA ILE A 152 9.65 -15.30 5.76
C ILE A 152 10.65 -16.09 6.61
N ARG A 153 11.82 -15.53 6.92
CA ARG A 153 12.78 -16.19 7.81
C ARG A 153 12.19 -16.45 9.19
N LYS A 154 11.47 -15.49 9.79
CA LYS A 154 10.79 -15.65 11.08
C LYS A 154 9.66 -16.70 11.03
N LEU A 155 8.94 -16.79 9.91
CA LEU A 155 7.99 -17.87 9.70
C LEU A 155 8.70 -19.24 9.70
N ASN A 156 9.80 -19.37 8.94
CA ASN A 156 10.55 -20.60 8.81
C ASN A 156 11.25 -21.01 10.13
N SER A 157 11.65 -20.05 10.97
CA SER A 157 12.23 -20.33 12.31
C SER A 157 11.22 -20.83 13.32
N GLY A 158 9.92 -20.78 13.03
CA GLY A 158 8.87 -21.28 13.90
C GLY A 158 8.30 -20.25 14.87
N GLU A 159 8.67 -18.96 14.74
CA GLU A 159 8.07 -17.89 15.56
C GLU A 159 6.57 -17.75 15.30
N TYR A 160 6.10 -18.14 14.11
CA TYR A 160 4.71 -18.07 13.66
C TYR A 160 4.32 -19.36 12.94
N ASP A 161 3.04 -19.75 13.02
CA ASP A 161 2.46 -20.82 12.20
C ASP A 161 2.09 -20.33 10.80
N CYS A 162 1.69 -19.07 10.72
CA CYS A 162 1.36 -18.38 9.48
C CYS A 162 1.59 -16.87 9.57
N ILE A 163 1.74 -16.23 8.42
CA ILE A 163 1.91 -14.76 8.31
C ILE A 163 1.04 -14.21 7.17
N ILE A 164 0.71 -12.92 7.23
CA ILE A 164 -0.01 -12.24 6.14
C ILE A 164 0.92 -11.25 5.43
N LEU A 165 1.10 -11.45 4.12
CA LEU A 165 1.85 -10.55 3.24
C LEU A 165 0.98 -10.09 2.06
N ALA A 166 1.39 -9.00 1.39
CA ALA A 166 0.75 -8.58 0.13
C ALA A 166 1.18 -9.50 -1.01
N ASN A 167 0.21 -9.99 -1.81
CA ASN A 167 0.47 -10.86 -2.96
C ASN A 167 1.49 -10.23 -3.92
N ALA A 168 1.28 -9.00 -4.36
CA ALA A 168 2.20 -8.31 -5.28
C ALA A 168 3.66 -8.30 -4.80
N GLY A 169 3.89 -8.13 -3.47
CA GLY A 169 5.25 -8.16 -2.92
C GLY A 169 5.90 -9.53 -3.00
N CYS A 170 5.14 -10.59 -2.74
CA CYS A 170 5.62 -11.98 -2.84
C CYS A 170 5.91 -12.35 -4.31
N THR A 171 5.02 -11.95 -5.23
CA THR A 171 5.16 -12.24 -6.66
C THR A 171 6.36 -11.51 -7.26
N ARG A 172 6.57 -10.23 -6.97
CA ARG A 172 7.73 -9.45 -7.42
C ARG A 172 9.07 -10.06 -7.01
N LEU A 173 9.11 -10.69 -5.83
CA LEU A 173 10.31 -11.36 -5.33
C LEU A 173 10.40 -12.84 -5.73
N GLY A 174 9.45 -13.34 -6.51
CA GLY A 174 9.46 -14.72 -7.00
C GLY A 174 9.28 -15.80 -5.93
N PHE A 175 8.67 -15.45 -4.78
CA PHE A 175 8.46 -16.41 -3.71
C PHE A 175 7.37 -17.44 -4.07
N ASN A 176 7.76 -18.71 -4.14
CA ASN A 176 6.82 -19.84 -4.24
C ASN A 176 6.56 -20.41 -2.84
N LEU A 177 5.46 -19.98 -2.21
CA LEU A 177 5.14 -20.26 -0.83
C LEU A 177 3.82 -21.02 -0.71
N ASN A 178 3.71 -21.91 0.29
CA ASN A 178 2.43 -22.53 0.63
C ASN A 178 1.47 -21.48 1.19
N SER A 179 0.51 -21.04 0.38
CA SER A 179 -0.33 -19.89 0.69
C SER A 179 -1.62 -19.88 -0.11
N TYR A 180 -2.57 -19.06 0.31
CA TYR A 180 -3.72 -18.67 -0.50
C TYR A 180 -4.09 -17.20 -0.28
N ASN A 181 -4.81 -16.61 -1.23
CA ASN A 181 -5.29 -15.24 -1.15
C ASN A 181 -6.46 -15.16 -0.17
N LEU A 182 -6.44 -14.13 0.68
CA LEU A 182 -7.51 -13.82 1.61
C LEU A 182 -8.54 -12.92 0.94
N ASP A 183 -9.81 -13.14 1.25
CA ASP A 183 -10.90 -12.23 0.86
C ASP A 183 -10.98 -11.03 1.83
N PHE A 184 -9.87 -10.30 1.91
CA PHE A 184 -9.76 -9.08 2.69
C PHE A 184 -9.94 -7.87 1.77
N LEU A 185 -10.71 -6.89 2.22
CA LEU A 185 -10.68 -5.59 1.56
C LEU A 185 -9.28 -4.98 1.72
N THR A 186 -8.60 -4.75 0.61
CA THR A 186 -7.25 -4.19 0.60
C THR A 186 -7.26 -2.74 0.12
N PRO A 187 -6.35 -1.86 0.61
CA PRO A 187 -6.33 -0.46 0.20
C PRO A 187 -5.97 -0.31 -1.28
N SER A 188 -6.51 0.73 -1.93
CA SER A 188 -6.22 1.06 -3.34
C SER A 188 -4.72 1.13 -3.65
N ALA A 189 -3.93 1.58 -2.69
CA ALA A 189 -2.48 1.70 -2.82
C ALA A 189 -1.73 0.35 -2.83
N GLN A 190 -2.38 -0.76 -2.42
CA GLN A 190 -1.71 -2.05 -2.35
C GLN A 190 -1.49 -2.64 -3.74
N GLY A 191 -0.24 -3.01 -4.03
CA GLY A 191 0.18 -3.54 -5.33
C GLY A 191 0.66 -2.48 -6.32
N LEU A 192 0.44 -1.18 -6.05
CA LEU A 192 0.97 -0.09 -6.87
C LEU A 192 2.40 0.31 -6.44
N ILE A 193 3.19 0.67 -7.44
CA ILE A 193 4.45 1.40 -7.28
C ILE A 193 4.16 2.88 -7.53
N CYS A 194 4.81 3.76 -6.80
CA CYS A 194 4.75 5.19 -7.04
C CYS A 194 6.13 5.73 -7.41
N LEU A 195 6.20 6.44 -8.53
CA LEU A 195 7.33 7.28 -8.90
C LEU A 195 7.02 8.71 -8.45
N GLN A 196 7.99 9.35 -7.79
CA GLN A 196 7.87 10.72 -7.29
C GLN A 196 9.05 11.54 -7.80
N CYS A 197 8.81 12.75 -8.29
CA CYS A 197 9.88 13.67 -8.72
C CYS A 197 9.51 15.11 -8.40
N LEU A 198 10.48 16.00 -8.46
CA LEU A 198 10.26 17.44 -8.27
C LEU A 198 9.40 17.99 -9.42
N LYS A 199 8.35 18.70 -9.07
CA LYS A 199 7.38 19.27 -10.01
C LYS A 199 8.03 20.33 -10.91
N GLY A 200 7.62 20.34 -12.18
CA GLY A 200 8.06 21.33 -13.16
C GLY A 200 9.44 21.07 -13.78
N THR A 201 10.15 20.04 -13.36
CA THR A 201 11.42 19.60 -13.95
C THR A 201 11.21 18.92 -15.30
N ASP A 202 12.28 18.72 -16.07
CA ASP A 202 12.20 17.95 -17.33
C ASP A 202 11.87 16.48 -17.08
N ILE A 203 12.30 15.92 -15.95
CA ILE A 203 11.87 14.59 -15.49
C ILE A 203 10.36 14.55 -15.24
N SER A 204 9.81 15.57 -14.56
CA SER A 204 8.38 15.69 -14.33
C SER A 204 7.60 15.73 -15.66
N LYS A 205 8.07 16.52 -16.64
CA LYS A 205 7.43 16.59 -17.98
C LYS A 205 7.49 15.25 -18.70
N MET A 206 8.63 14.57 -18.67
CA MET A 206 8.82 13.25 -19.28
C MET A 206 7.85 12.22 -18.65
N LEU A 207 7.77 12.15 -17.33
CA LEU A 207 6.88 11.23 -16.64
C LEU A 207 5.41 11.58 -16.87
N ASN A 208 5.02 12.86 -16.87
CA ASN A 208 3.66 13.28 -17.21
C ASN A 208 3.27 12.76 -18.59
N ASN A 209 4.12 12.93 -19.62
CA ASN A 209 3.85 12.44 -20.96
C ASN A 209 3.72 10.91 -21.01
N PHE A 210 4.55 10.17 -20.27
CA PHE A 210 4.48 8.72 -20.24
C PHE A 210 3.21 8.22 -19.56
N PHE A 211 2.84 8.84 -18.43
CA PHE A 211 1.70 8.44 -17.59
C PHE A 211 0.37 9.03 -18.05
N ASP A 212 0.35 9.80 -19.15
CA ASP A 212 -0.87 10.35 -19.77
C ASP A 212 -1.65 9.30 -20.59
N LYS A 213 -1.52 8.03 -20.29
CA LYS A 213 -2.27 6.92 -20.89
C LYS A 213 -3.39 6.47 -19.95
N ASP A 214 -4.52 6.05 -20.51
CA ASP A 214 -5.72 5.68 -19.74
C ASP A 214 -5.43 4.64 -18.65
N LYS A 215 -4.55 3.65 -18.92
CA LYS A 215 -4.19 2.63 -17.94
C LYS A 215 -3.55 3.19 -16.66
N TYR A 216 -2.84 4.33 -16.75
CA TYR A 216 -2.22 4.98 -15.58
C TYR A 216 -3.13 6.04 -14.95
N ARG A 217 -3.87 6.78 -15.78
CA ARG A 217 -4.85 7.77 -15.31
C ARG A 217 -5.88 7.14 -14.38
N ILE A 218 -6.29 5.89 -14.66
CA ILE A 218 -7.23 5.16 -13.81
C ILE A 218 -6.64 4.85 -12.42
N HIS A 219 -5.33 4.55 -12.36
CA HIS A 219 -4.65 4.36 -11.09
C HIS A 219 -4.53 5.67 -10.30
N LYS A 220 -4.17 6.77 -10.99
CA LYS A 220 -4.11 8.11 -10.39
C LYS A 220 -5.47 8.50 -9.81
N LEU A 221 -6.54 8.37 -10.60
CA LEU A 221 -7.90 8.68 -10.15
C LEU A 221 -8.32 7.84 -8.93
N SER A 222 -8.06 6.53 -8.95
CA SER A 222 -8.36 5.67 -7.81
C SER A 222 -7.58 6.09 -6.56
N MET A 223 -6.33 6.50 -6.71
CA MET A 223 -5.51 7.01 -5.61
C MET A 223 -5.99 8.36 -5.10
N ASP A 224 -6.43 9.26 -5.97
CA ASP A 224 -6.95 10.57 -5.59
C ASP A 224 -8.25 10.44 -4.77
N ILE A 225 -9.18 9.57 -5.21
CA ILE A 225 -10.41 9.25 -4.46
C ILE A 225 -10.04 8.64 -3.09
N TYR A 226 -9.18 7.62 -3.07
CA TYR A 226 -8.72 6.94 -1.86
C TYR A 226 -8.11 7.91 -0.84
N LYS A 227 -7.15 8.72 -1.27
CA LYS A 227 -6.45 9.68 -0.40
C LYS A 227 -7.37 10.82 0.06
N SER A 228 -8.25 11.31 -0.81
CA SER A 228 -9.20 12.37 -0.45
C SER A 228 -10.19 11.90 0.60
N PHE A 229 -10.72 10.69 0.48
CA PHE A 229 -11.57 10.10 1.50
C PHE A 229 -10.83 9.96 2.84
N LEU A 230 -9.60 9.42 2.85
CA LEU A 230 -8.81 9.30 4.09
C LEU A 230 -8.56 10.66 4.77
N ARG A 231 -8.25 11.71 4.00
CA ARG A 231 -8.08 13.07 4.53
C ARG A 231 -9.38 13.61 5.16
N ASN A 232 -10.52 13.39 4.49
CA ASN A 232 -11.83 13.87 5.01
C ASN A 232 -12.22 13.26 6.35
N ILE A 233 -11.82 12.01 6.59
CA ILE A 233 -12.12 11.31 7.84
C ILE A 233 -10.98 11.34 8.87
N ASN A 234 -9.90 12.10 8.59
CA ASN A 234 -8.70 12.18 9.41
C ASN A 234 -8.12 10.78 9.75
N ALA A 235 -8.00 9.92 8.73
CA ALA A 235 -7.40 8.60 8.83
C ALA A 235 -6.17 8.48 7.94
N ASP A 236 -5.29 7.56 8.29
CA ASP A 236 -4.06 7.27 7.56
C ASP A 236 -3.84 5.76 7.39
N CYS A 237 -2.66 5.40 6.90
CA CYS A 237 -2.28 4.01 6.69
C CYS A 237 -1.97 3.22 7.98
N ASN A 238 -1.93 3.86 9.17
CA ASN A 238 -1.79 3.22 10.48
C ASN A 238 -3.14 3.00 11.15
N SER A 239 -4.18 3.64 10.64
CA SER A 239 -5.54 3.53 11.17
C SER A 239 -6.13 2.14 10.95
N ALA A 240 -7.04 1.73 11.83
CA ALA A 240 -7.76 0.47 11.73
C ALA A 240 -8.84 0.51 10.64
N ILE A 241 -8.41 0.79 9.40
CA ILE A 241 -9.30 0.99 8.25
C ILE A 241 -8.76 0.31 6.99
N SER A 242 -9.64 -0.16 6.15
CA SER A 242 -9.36 -0.48 4.76
C SER A 242 -10.25 0.33 3.84
N VAL A 243 -9.67 0.92 2.81
CA VAL A 243 -10.39 1.74 1.83
C VAL A 243 -9.95 1.35 0.44
N ARG A 244 -10.88 1.00 -0.43
CA ARG A 244 -10.63 0.66 -1.82
C ARG A 244 -11.51 1.48 -2.74
N SER A 245 -10.88 2.19 -3.65
CA SER A 245 -11.53 2.82 -4.78
C SER A 245 -11.25 2.04 -6.05
N VAL A 246 -12.27 1.81 -6.84
CA VAL A 246 -12.19 1.18 -8.16
C VAL A 246 -12.92 2.07 -9.14
N SER A 247 -12.27 2.38 -10.26
CA SER A 247 -12.86 3.13 -11.36
C SER A 247 -13.03 2.18 -12.53
N ASN A 248 -14.28 1.96 -12.95
CA ASN A 248 -14.62 1.10 -14.08
C ASN A 248 -14.91 1.97 -15.31
N GLY A 249 -14.31 1.63 -16.45
CA GLY A 249 -14.61 2.28 -17.74
C GLY A 249 -13.71 3.47 -18.09
N ARG A 250 -14.09 4.17 -19.16
CA ARG A 250 -13.40 5.38 -19.63
C ARG A 250 -13.56 6.50 -18.62
N ILE A 251 -12.49 7.26 -18.38
CA ILE A 251 -12.43 8.34 -17.36
C ILE A 251 -13.60 9.33 -17.47
N ALA A 252 -14.13 9.54 -18.66
CA ALA A 252 -15.18 10.54 -18.93
C ALA A 252 -16.62 10.10 -18.57
N ASN A 253 -16.93 8.79 -18.52
CA ASN A 253 -18.30 8.28 -18.30
C ASN A 253 -18.33 7.00 -17.46
N GLY A 254 -17.30 6.74 -16.67
CA GLY A 254 -17.20 5.53 -15.85
C GLY A 254 -17.84 5.71 -14.48
N GLU A 255 -18.37 4.63 -13.94
CA GLU A 255 -18.81 4.57 -12.57
C GLU A 255 -17.61 4.32 -11.64
N HIS A 256 -17.51 5.11 -10.57
CA HIS A 256 -16.50 4.96 -9.55
C HIS A 256 -17.14 4.35 -8.31
N LYS A 257 -16.43 3.40 -7.69
CA LYS A 257 -16.85 2.73 -6.48
C LYS A 257 -15.83 2.94 -5.38
N LEU A 258 -16.30 3.24 -4.17
CA LEU A 258 -15.50 3.33 -2.97
C LEU A 258 -16.09 2.41 -1.90
N THR A 259 -15.29 1.42 -1.48
CA THR A 259 -15.63 0.49 -0.40
C THR A 259 -14.70 0.74 0.76
N PHE A 260 -15.23 0.77 1.98
CA PHE A 260 -14.39 0.89 3.17
C PHE A 260 -14.88 0.02 4.32
N GLN A 261 -13.93 -0.41 5.16
CA GLN A 261 -14.15 -1.15 6.40
C GLN A 261 -13.42 -0.44 7.53
N VAL A 262 -14.12 -0.11 8.60
CA VAL A 262 -13.59 0.57 9.79
C VAL A 262 -13.73 -0.38 10.97
N PHE A 263 -12.65 -0.57 11.71
CA PHE A 263 -12.59 -1.56 12.77
C PHE A 263 -12.42 -0.87 14.14
N GLY A 264 -13.32 -1.19 15.07
CA GLY A 264 -13.13 -0.99 16.49
C GLY A 264 -12.49 -2.23 17.14
N LYS A 265 -12.39 -2.21 18.47
CA LYS A 265 -11.86 -3.37 19.22
C LYS A 265 -12.78 -4.59 19.20
N ASN A 266 -14.10 -4.37 19.19
CA ASN A 266 -15.10 -5.43 19.33
C ASN A 266 -16.14 -5.49 18.21
N GLU A 267 -16.15 -4.52 17.31
CA GLU A 267 -17.06 -4.45 16.17
C GLU A 267 -16.38 -3.79 14.97
N PHE A 268 -16.98 -3.93 13.79
CA PHE A 268 -16.56 -3.22 12.59
C PHE A 268 -17.75 -2.76 11.77
N PHE A 269 -17.53 -1.72 11.00
CA PHE A 269 -18.49 -1.17 10.04
C PHE A 269 -17.94 -1.26 8.63
N SER A 270 -18.80 -1.62 7.67
CA SER A 270 -18.44 -1.68 6.25
C SER A 270 -19.49 -0.97 5.42
N ALA A 271 -19.05 -0.20 4.44
CA ALA A 271 -19.95 0.45 3.49
C ALA A 271 -19.32 0.52 2.09
N GLU A 272 -20.20 0.64 1.10
CA GLU A 272 -19.88 0.82 -0.30
C GLU A 272 -20.73 1.94 -0.89
N LYS A 273 -20.11 2.82 -1.66
CA LYS A 273 -20.78 3.88 -2.43
C LYS A 273 -20.31 3.86 -3.88
N THR A 274 -21.20 4.27 -4.76
CA THR A 274 -20.96 4.33 -6.20
C THR A 274 -21.48 5.64 -6.75
N HIS A 275 -20.70 6.30 -7.60
CA HIS A 275 -21.10 7.52 -8.29
C HIS A 275 -20.23 7.77 -9.52
N SER A 276 -20.76 8.44 -10.56
CA SER A 276 -20.00 8.81 -11.76
C SER A 276 -19.08 10.02 -11.54
N ASP A 277 -19.41 10.88 -10.58
CA ASP A 277 -18.57 12.01 -10.17
C ASP A 277 -17.72 11.59 -8.96
N PRO A 278 -16.37 11.62 -9.08
CA PRO A 278 -15.46 11.27 -7.99
C PRO A 278 -15.63 12.12 -6.72
N GLN A 279 -15.89 13.43 -6.90
CA GLN A 279 -16.06 14.34 -5.75
C GLN A 279 -17.33 14.00 -4.98
N LYS A 280 -18.44 13.75 -5.70
CA LYS A 280 -19.71 13.35 -5.08
C LYS A 280 -19.61 11.98 -4.41
N LEU A 281 -18.85 11.05 -5.01
CA LEU A 281 -18.56 9.75 -4.39
C LEU A 281 -17.87 9.92 -3.02
N ILE A 282 -16.87 10.78 -2.95
CA ILE A 282 -16.11 11.06 -1.71
C ILE A 282 -17.04 11.69 -0.66
N GLU A 283 -17.90 12.63 -1.05
CA GLU A 283 -18.89 13.25 -0.16
C GLU A 283 -19.85 12.20 0.41
N LEU A 284 -20.48 11.37 -0.45
CA LEU A 284 -21.41 10.32 -0.04
C LEU A 284 -20.75 9.30 0.91
N ALA A 285 -19.50 8.91 0.63
CA ALA A 285 -18.76 8.00 1.51
C ALA A 285 -18.43 8.65 2.86
N THR A 286 -18.07 9.93 2.87
CA THR A 286 -17.79 10.70 4.09
C THR A 286 -19.07 10.90 4.93
N GLU A 287 -20.20 11.20 4.30
CA GLU A 287 -21.50 11.28 4.97
C GLU A 287 -21.89 9.93 5.61
N GLU A 288 -21.69 8.81 4.89
CA GLU A 288 -21.98 7.49 5.41
C GLU A 288 -21.09 7.13 6.61
N PHE A 289 -19.80 7.44 6.53
CA PHE A 289 -18.86 7.27 7.64
C PHE A 289 -19.32 8.04 8.89
N ASN A 290 -19.70 9.31 8.73
CA ASN A 290 -20.14 10.18 9.83
C ASN A 290 -21.49 9.74 10.40
N ARG A 291 -22.47 9.39 9.56
CA ARG A 291 -23.80 8.93 9.97
C ARG A 291 -23.73 7.71 10.88
N ASN A 292 -22.79 6.83 10.64
CA ASN A 292 -22.59 5.59 11.42
C ASN A 292 -21.61 5.77 12.59
N ASN A 293 -21.22 6.98 12.93
CA ASN A 293 -20.23 7.25 14.00
C ASN A 293 -18.94 6.44 13.86
N ALA A 294 -18.55 6.09 12.63
CA ALA A 294 -17.42 5.21 12.38
C ALA A 294 -16.07 5.78 12.88
N LYS A 295 -15.99 7.10 13.10
CA LYS A 295 -14.85 7.74 13.76
C LYS A 295 -14.58 7.17 15.16
N LYS A 296 -15.64 6.87 15.93
CA LYS A 296 -15.51 6.27 17.27
C LYS A 296 -14.76 4.94 17.22
N LEU A 297 -14.98 4.12 16.18
CA LEU A 297 -14.28 2.85 16.00
C LEU A 297 -12.77 3.05 15.77
N LEU A 298 -12.39 4.06 14.98
CA LEU A 298 -10.97 4.39 14.77
C LEU A 298 -10.30 4.86 16.06
N ASP A 299 -10.99 5.68 16.83
CA ASP A 299 -10.47 6.31 18.06
C ASP A 299 -10.25 5.28 19.19
N GLU A 300 -10.84 4.09 19.11
CA GLU A 300 -10.55 2.99 20.04
C GLU A 300 -9.11 2.46 19.97
N HIS A 301 -8.38 2.77 18.91
CA HIS A 301 -7.00 2.29 18.66
C HIS A 301 -5.93 3.36 18.89
N ASN A 302 -6.32 4.59 19.19
CA ASN A 302 -5.44 5.74 19.48
C ASN A 302 -5.00 5.77 20.95
#